data_d26f8f1282074c99abb9a53fbc3099bb
#
_entry.id   d26f8f1282074c99abb9a53fbc3099bb
#
_cell.length_a   1.000
_cell.length_b   1.000
_cell.length_c   1.000
_cell.angle_alpha   90.00
_cell.angle_beta   90.00
_cell.angle_gamma   90.00
#
_symmetry.space_group_name_H-M   'P 1'
#
loop_
_entity.id
_entity.type
_entity.pdbx_description
1 polymer ?
#
loop_
_entity_poly.entity_id
_entity_poly.type
_entity_poly.pdbx_seq_one_letter_code
_entity_poly.pdbx_strand_id
1 'polypeptide(L)'
;MPSFVESPAPTRHLTPGPVPWIAMYHSVGDCSDDPYHLTVSPDRLERQLRWLRRRGLRGVSVAELLAARARGEGRDLVALTFDDGYADFLGKALPLLTRWGCTATLFVLPGRLGGDNAWDPLGPRKPLLTADGIRRAAAAGMEIGSHGLTHVDLTRADDALLKAETAESRAVLEELTGTPVTGFCYPYGTVDGRAVEAVREAGYAYACAIDPGELTGPHVLPRVYIGQNDTAVRLFLKYRLHRLRRRPVEGLR
;
A
#
# COMPACT_ATOMS: atom_id res chain seq x y z
N MET A 1 47.17 27.65 -1.92
CA MET A 1 45.74 27.63 -1.70
C MET A 1 45.39 26.29 -1.06
N PRO A 2 45.07 26.22 0.25
CA PRO A 2 44.66 24.94 0.83
C PRO A 2 43.17 24.73 0.53
N SER A 3 42.86 23.54 -0.03
CA SER A 3 41.49 23.07 -0.28
C SER A 3 40.82 22.75 1.05
N PHE A 4 39.75 23.44 1.35
CA PHE A 4 38.84 23.07 2.43
C PHE A 4 38.08 21.81 2.04
N VAL A 5 38.38 20.69 2.70
CA VAL A 5 37.56 19.47 2.68
C VAL A 5 36.40 19.73 3.63
N GLU A 6 35.23 19.92 3.06
CA GLU A 6 33.97 20.01 3.85
C GLU A 6 33.72 18.68 4.53
N SER A 7 33.74 18.66 5.87
CA SER A 7 33.31 17.52 6.66
C SER A 7 31.85 17.20 6.38
N PRO A 8 31.50 15.90 6.18
CA PRO A 8 30.09 15.55 6.01
C PRO A 8 29.31 15.89 7.27
N ALA A 9 28.18 16.55 7.09
CA ALA A 9 27.26 16.90 8.17
C ALA A 9 26.89 15.65 9.00
N PRO A 10 26.76 15.76 10.34
CA PRO A 10 26.45 14.62 11.18
C PRO A 10 25.12 13.99 10.76
N THR A 11 25.16 12.71 10.47
CA THR A 11 23.97 11.88 10.26
C THR A 11 23.07 12.00 11.51
N ARG A 12 21.99 12.74 11.39
CA ARG A 12 20.99 12.81 12.46
C ARG A 12 20.43 11.42 12.67
N HIS A 13 20.74 10.79 13.80
CA HIS A 13 20.08 9.59 14.25
C HIS A 13 18.60 9.88 14.43
N LEU A 14 17.81 9.38 13.51
CA LEU A 14 16.37 9.56 13.48
C LEU A 14 15.76 8.74 14.62
N THR A 15 15.20 9.39 15.63
CA THR A 15 14.42 8.69 16.67
C THR A 15 13.26 7.96 16.03
N PRO A 16 13.01 6.66 16.39
CA PRO A 16 11.89 5.92 15.84
C PRO A 16 10.58 6.66 16.07
N GLY A 17 9.88 6.97 14.98
CA GLY A 17 8.56 7.60 15.04
C GLY A 17 7.47 6.56 15.34
N PRO A 18 6.27 6.96 15.82
CA PRO A 18 5.16 6.04 15.97
C PRO A 18 4.81 5.41 14.62
N VAL A 19 4.51 4.10 14.64
CA VAL A 19 4.13 3.35 13.42
C VAL A 19 2.97 4.05 12.70
N PRO A 20 3.07 4.30 11.39
CA PRO A 20 1.98 4.91 10.62
C PRO A 20 0.76 3.98 10.58
N TRP A 21 -0.44 4.53 10.62
CA TRP A 21 -1.63 3.71 10.39
C TRP A 21 -1.89 3.60 8.89
N ILE A 22 -1.66 2.40 8.35
CA ILE A 22 -1.88 2.07 6.95
C ILE A 22 -3.03 1.06 6.89
N ALA A 23 -4.16 1.48 6.35
CA ALA A 23 -5.36 0.67 6.19
C ALA A 23 -5.30 -0.11 4.87
N MET A 24 -5.50 -1.43 4.94
CA MET A 24 -5.43 -2.34 3.80
C MET A 24 -6.85 -2.75 3.38
N TYR A 25 -7.18 -2.46 2.13
CA TYR A 25 -8.37 -2.87 1.40
C TYR A 25 -7.96 -3.66 0.15
N HIS A 26 -8.94 -4.28 -0.52
CA HIS A 26 -8.77 -4.92 -1.82
C HIS A 26 -9.92 -4.52 -2.75
N SER A 27 -10.98 -5.31 -2.85
CA SER A 27 -12.13 -5.11 -3.71
C SER A 27 -13.24 -4.30 -3.04
N VAL A 28 -13.96 -3.51 -3.83
CA VAL A 28 -15.16 -2.78 -3.39
C VAL A 28 -16.37 -3.24 -4.19
N GLY A 29 -17.29 -3.98 -3.56
CA GLY A 29 -18.38 -4.58 -4.32
C GLY A 29 -19.38 -5.38 -3.53
N ASP A 30 -19.97 -6.37 -4.19
CA ASP A 30 -20.82 -7.36 -3.57
C ASP A 30 -19.98 -8.30 -2.69
N CYS A 31 -20.43 -8.47 -1.45
CA CYS A 31 -19.78 -9.31 -0.43
C CYS A 31 -20.52 -10.64 -0.21
N SER A 32 -21.49 -11.00 -1.05
CA SER A 32 -22.31 -12.21 -0.87
C SER A 32 -21.52 -13.51 -1.09
N ASP A 33 -20.52 -13.47 -1.97
CA ASP A 33 -19.57 -14.55 -2.22
C ASP A 33 -18.14 -14.01 -2.06
N ASP A 34 -17.61 -14.07 -0.84
CA ASP A 34 -16.30 -13.51 -0.48
C ASP A 34 -15.59 -14.39 0.55
N PRO A 35 -15.19 -15.61 0.18
CA PRO A 35 -14.59 -16.59 1.09
C PRO A 35 -13.26 -16.12 1.70
N TYR A 36 -12.56 -15.20 1.03
CA TYR A 36 -11.29 -14.63 1.51
C TYR A 36 -11.48 -13.35 2.33
N HIS A 37 -12.71 -12.84 2.43
CA HIS A 37 -13.04 -11.59 3.14
C HIS A 37 -12.33 -10.35 2.58
N LEU A 38 -12.03 -10.30 1.30
CA LEU A 38 -11.30 -9.23 0.63
C LEU A 38 -12.21 -8.08 0.14
N THR A 39 -13.53 -8.25 0.20
CA THR A 39 -14.48 -7.29 -0.35
C THR A 39 -15.13 -6.44 0.75
N VAL A 40 -15.25 -5.15 0.48
CA VAL A 40 -16.11 -4.25 1.27
C VAL A 40 -17.20 -3.69 0.37
N SER A 41 -18.43 -3.56 0.87
CA SER A 41 -19.49 -2.90 0.10
C SER A 41 -19.22 -1.39 -0.02
N PRO A 42 -19.67 -0.72 -1.11
CA PRO A 42 -19.55 0.73 -1.25
C PRO A 42 -20.08 1.50 -0.03
N ASP A 43 -21.22 1.08 0.51
CA ASP A 43 -21.82 1.65 1.72
C ASP A 43 -20.93 1.46 2.96
N ARG A 44 -20.25 0.33 3.07
CA ARG A 44 -19.33 0.09 4.17
C ARG A 44 -18.11 0.99 4.05
N LEU A 45 -17.51 1.07 2.88
CA LEU A 45 -16.38 1.96 2.61
C LEU A 45 -16.75 3.41 2.92
N GLU A 46 -17.92 3.88 2.46
CA GLU A 46 -18.37 5.25 2.74
C GLU A 46 -18.54 5.51 4.25
N ARG A 47 -19.10 4.55 5.00
CA ARG A 47 -19.19 4.68 6.46
C ARG A 47 -17.83 4.73 7.15
N GLN A 48 -16.83 4.00 6.62
CA GLN A 48 -15.46 3.99 7.14
C GLN A 48 -14.76 5.32 6.84
N LEU A 49 -14.88 5.86 5.63
CA LEU A 49 -14.35 7.20 5.26
C LEU A 49 -15.01 8.31 6.10
N ARG A 50 -16.32 8.25 6.29
CA ARG A 50 -17.06 9.18 7.17
C ARG A 50 -16.58 9.09 8.62
N TRP A 51 -16.26 7.90 9.10
CA TRP A 51 -15.70 7.69 10.43
C TRP A 51 -14.33 8.37 10.58
N LEU A 52 -13.43 8.26 9.59
CA LEU A 52 -12.16 8.98 9.56
C LEU A 52 -12.41 10.50 9.67
N ARG A 53 -13.22 11.05 8.78
CA ARG A 53 -13.52 12.48 8.75
C ARG A 53 -14.07 13.03 10.06
N ARG A 54 -14.99 12.29 10.71
CA ARG A 54 -15.56 12.69 12.01
C ARG A 54 -14.53 12.73 13.15
N ARG A 55 -13.36 12.14 12.94
CA ARG A 55 -12.24 12.15 13.89
C ARG A 55 -11.12 13.12 13.49
N GLY A 56 -11.38 13.97 12.52
CA GLY A 56 -10.35 14.87 11.97
C GLY A 56 -9.25 14.14 11.21
N LEU A 57 -9.50 12.88 10.79
CA LEU A 57 -8.52 12.10 10.02
C LEU A 57 -8.84 12.18 8.53
N ARG A 58 -7.78 12.24 7.70
CA ARG A 58 -7.88 12.23 6.24
C ARG A 58 -7.17 11.00 5.66
N GLY A 59 -7.84 10.32 4.74
CA GLY A 59 -7.25 9.23 3.97
C GLY A 59 -6.32 9.77 2.89
N VAL A 60 -5.10 9.24 2.81
CA VAL A 60 -4.07 9.65 1.84
C VAL A 60 -3.35 8.44 1.27
N SER A 61 -2.51 8.63 0.25
CA SER A 61 -1.59 7.59 -0.20
C SER A 61 -0.47 7.34 0.83
N VAL A 62 0.24 6.21 0.71
CA VAL A 62 1.38 5.91 1.58
C VAL A 62 2.51 6.93 1.35
N ALA A 63 2.82 7.25 0.09
CA ALA A 63 3.86 8.23 -0.22
C ALA A 63 3.53 9.61 0.38
N GLU A 64 2.27 10.08 0.28
CA GLU A 64 1.83 11.33 0.89
C GLU A 64 1.98 11.29 2.43
N LEU A 65 1.56 10.20 3.07
CA LEU A 65 1.73 10.03 4.51
C LEU A 65 3.20 10.06 4.93
N LEU A 66 4.07 9.33 4.23
CA LEU A 66 5.50 9.28 4.55
C LEU A 66 6.18 10.64 4.34
N ALA A 67 5.85 11.34 3.24
CA ALA A 67 6.34 12.69 2.97
C ALA A 67 5.90 13.70 4.04
N ALA A 68 4.64 13.66 4.49
CA ALA A 68 4.16 14.52 5.58
C ALA A 68 4.91 14.21 6.89
N ARG A 69 5.12 12.94 7.20
CA ARG A 69 5.85 12.55 8.43
C ARG A 69 7.32 12.98 8.40
N ALA A 70 7.98 12.92 7.25
CA ALA A 70 9.35 13.42 7.10
C ALA A 70 9.47 14.92 7.42
N ARG A 71 8.37 15.69 7.28
CA ARG A 71 8.27 17.10 7.68
C ARG A 71 7.80 17.31 9.13
N GLY A 72 7.58 16.23 9.90
CA GLY A 72 7.02 16.32 11.26
C GLY A 72 5.51 16.52 11.32
N GLU A 73 4.82 16.37 10.19
CA GLU A 73 3.39 16.51 9.98
C GLU A 73 2.66 15.16 9.96
N GLY A 74 1.40 15.14 9.52
CA GLY A 74 0.66 13.91 9.20
C GLY A 74 0.09 13.15 10.41
N ARG A 75 -0.08 13.81 11.56
CA ARG A 75 -0.74 13.21 12.74
C ARG A 75 -2.21 12.90 12.51
N ASP A 76 -2.83 13.63 11.61
CA ASP A 76 -4.22 13.54 11.16
C ASP A 76 -4.37 12.70 9.88
N LEU A 77 -3.28 12.12 9.36
CA LEU A 77 -3.29 11.33 8.14
C LEU A 77 -3.32 9.81 8.42
N VAL A 78 -4.03 9.11 7.55
CA VAL A 78 -4.12 7.66 7.50
C VAL A 78 -3.85 7.22 6.07
N ALA A 79 -2.88 6.33 5.84
CA ALA A 79 -2.73 5.80 4.50
C ALA A 79 -3.86 4.79 4.19
N LEU A 80 -4.42 4.91 2.99
CA LEU A 80 -5.37 3.95 2.44
C LEU A 80 -4.67 3.20 1.32
N THR A 81 -4.70 1.86 1.36
CA THR A 81 -4.13 1.03 0.30
C THR A 81 -5.19 0.08 -0.24
N PHE A 82 -5.16 -0.15 -1.55
CA PHE A 82 -6.00 -1.10 -2.25
C PHE A 82 -5.10 -2.05 -3.03
N ASP A 83 -5.15 -3.33 -2.71
CA ASP A 83 -4.29 -4.34 -3.30
C ASP A 83 -4.92 -4.97 -4.55
N ASP A 84 -4.14 -5.74 -5.30
CA ASP A 84 -4.48 -6.54 -6.48
C ASP A 84 -4.87 -5.76 -7.74
N GLY A 85 -5.27 -4.49 -7.62
CA GLY A 85 -5.70 -3.70 -8.76
C GLY A 85 -7.04 -4.13 -9.33
N TYR A 86 -8.02 -4.50 -8.51
CA TYR A 86 -9.38 -4.83 -8.95
C TYR A 86 -10.03 -3.70 -9.77
N ALA A 87 -10.68 -4.04 -10.87
CA ALA A 87 -11.31 -3.08 -11.78
C ALA A 87 -12.48 -2.31 -11.13
N ASP A 88 -13.09 -2.88 -10.09
CA ASP A 88 -14.17 -2.24 -9.32
C ASP A 88 -13.71 -0.96 -8.59
N PHE A 89 -12.40 -0.80 -8.36
CA PHE A 89 -11.83 0.41 -7.78
C PHE A 89 -12.30 1.67 -8.51
N LEU A 90 -12.22 1.71 -9.85
CA LEU A 90 -12.58 2.89 -10.63
C LEU A 90 -14.05 3.29 -10.50
N GLY A 91 -14.94 2.29 -10.51
CA GLY A 91 -16.39 2.54 -10.51
C GLY A 91 -16.99 2.72 -9.12
N LYS A 92 -16.33 2.20 -8.08
CA LYS A 92 -16.91 2.11 -6.73
C LYS A 92 -16.07 2.78 -5.64
N ALA A 93 -14.75 2.52 -5.60
CA ALA A 93 -13.89 3.12 -4.58
C ALA A 93 -13.51 4.57 -4.91
N LEU A 94 -13.02 4.81 -6.13
CA LEU A 94 -12.52 6.12 -6.56
C LEU A 94 -13.55 7.26 -6.40
N PRO A 95 -14.83 7.11 -6.81
CA PRO A 95 -15.83 8.16 -6.58
C PRO A 95 -16.06 8.49 -5.11
N LEU A 96 -15.99 7.50 -4.22
CA LEU A 96 -16.13 7.69 -2.78
C LEU A 96 -14.90 8.40 -2.21
N LEU A 97 -13.69 7.96 -2.57
CA LEU A 97 -12.45 8.61 -2.15
C LEU A 97 -12.45 10.08 -2.55
N THR A 98 -12.76 10.38 -3.80
CA THR A 98 -12.85 11.76 -4.33
C THR A 98 -13.88 12.58 -3.56
N ARG A 99 -15.09 12.05 -3.33
CA ARG A 99 -16.15 12.72 -2.57
C ARG A 99 -15.72 13.10 -1.15
N TRP A 100 -14.92 12.25 -0.52
CA TRP A 100 -14.46 12.46 0.85
C TRP A 100 -13.10 13.18 0.93
N GLY A 101 -12.54 13.64 -0.21
CA GLY A 101 -11.27 14.34 -0.27
C GLY A 101 -10.09 13.46 0.15
N CYS A 102 -10.17 12.16 -0.16
CA CYS A 102 -9.15 11.18 0.12
C CYS A 102 -8.39 10.79 -1.15
N THR A 103 -7.09 10.51 -0.99
CA THR A 103 -6.28 9.75 -1.94
C THR A 103 -5.98 8.36 -1.40
N ALA A 104 -5.39 7.50 -2.20
CA ALA A 104 -4.98 6.15 -1.80
C ALA A 104 -3.79 5.69 -2.62
N THR A 105 -3.10 4.64 -2.16
CA THR A 105 -2.16 3.86 -2.97
C THR A 105 -2.89 2.64 -3.53
N LEU A 106 -2.79 2.46 -4.83
CA LEU A 106 -3.32 1.30 -5.53
C LEU A 106 -2.15 0.41 -5.93
N PHE A 107 -2.00 -0.73 -5.27
CA PHE A 107 -0.98 -1.73 -5.59
C PHE A 107 -1.50 -2.65 -6.68
N VAL A 108 -0.84 -2.65 -7.84
CA VAL A 108 -1.30 -3.31 -9.06
C VAL A 108 -0.30 -4.34 -9.57
N LEU A 109 -0.77 -5.25 -10.40
CA LEU A 109 -0.04 -6.38 -10.99
C LEU A 109 0.12 -6.16 -12.50
N PRO A 110 1.21 -5.55 -12.98
CA PRO A 110 1.35 -5.24 -14.40
C PRO A 110 1.42 -6.47 -15.32
N GLY A 111 1.79 -7.64 -14.82
CA GLY A 111 1.72 -8.91 -15.56
C GLY A 111 0.30 -9.52 -15.66
N ARG A 112 -0.70 -8.88 -15.03
CA ARG A 112 -2.10 -9.38 -14.98
C ARG A 112 -3.12 -8.37 -15.51
N LEU A 113 -2.69 -7.35 -16.22
CA LEU A 113 -3.58 -6.27 -16.71
C LEU A 113 -4.75 -6.82 -17.55
N GLY A 114 -5.97 -6.43 -17.16
CA GLY A 114 -7.20 -6.87 -17.83
C GLY A 114 -7.56 -8.35 -17.66
N GLY A 115 -6.77 -9.09 -16.86
CA GLY A 115 -7.07 -10.46 -16.44
C GLY A 115 -8.00 -10.52 -15.24
N ASP A 116 -7.85 -11.55 -14.44
CA ASP A 116 -8.63 -11.78 -13.22
C ASP A 116 -7.75 -12.30 -12.05
N ASN A 117 -8.36 -12.40 -10.86
CA ASN A 117 -7.74 -12.89 -9.63
C ASN A 117 -7.61 -14.43 -9.59
N ALA A 118 -6.99 -15.04 -10.60
CA ALA A 118 -6.85 -16.49 -10.75
C ALA A 118 -6.14 -17.19 -9.56
N TRP A 119 -5.39 -16.45 -8.74
CA TRP A 119 -4.72 -16.95 -7.54
C TRP A 119 -5.67 -17.21 -6.35
N ASP A 120 -6.92 -16.73 -6.44
CA ASP A 120 -7.97 -16.92 -5.42
C ASP A 120 -9.04 -17.91 -5.89
N PRO A 121 -8.76 -19.24 -5.94
CA PRO A 121 -9.61 -20.20 -6.64
C PRO A 121 -10.96 -20.48 -6.00
N LEU A 122 -11.13 -20.17 -4.70
CA LEU A 122 -12.39 -20.43 -3.97
C LEU A 122 -13.42 -19.31 -4.13
N GLY A 123 -13.00 -18.11 -4.54
CA GLY A 123 -13.86 -16.95 -4.70
C GLY A 123 -14.28 -16.71 -6.15
N PRO A 124 -15.17 -15.73 -6.38
CA PRO A 124 -15.56 -15.35 -7.72
C PRO A 124 -14.40 -14.74 -8.49
N ARG A 125 -14.36 -14.98 -9.81
CA ARG A 125 -13.43 -14.32 -10.71
C ARG A 125 -13.80 -12.83 -10.82
N LYS A 126 -12.88 -11.97 -10.41
CA LYS A 126 -13.02 -10.52 -10.45
C LYS A 126 -12.03 -9.93 -11.44
N PRO A 127 -12.49 -9.08 -12.37
CA PRO A 127 -11.59 -8.47 -13.33
C PRO A 127 -10.60 -7.51 -12.67
N LEU A 128 -9.40 -7.46 -13.22
CA LEU A 128 -8.34 -6.53 -12.83
C LEU A 128 -8.32 -5.32 -13.77
N LEU A 129 -7.71 -4.25 -13.31
CA LEU A 129 -7.53 -3.02 -14.09
C LEU A 129 -6.76 -3.30 -15.39
N THR A 130 -7.19 -2.64 -16.44
CA THR A 130 -6.42 -2.51 -17.68
C THR A 130 -5.37 -1.41 -17.53
N ALA A 131 -4.46 -1.34 -18.49
CA ALA A 131 -3.50 -0.23 -18.60
C ALA A 131 -4.17 1.15 -18.56
N ASP A 132 -5.27 1.32 -19.30
CA ASP A 132 -6.06 2.55 -19.29
C ASP A 132 -6.69 2.82 -17.90
N GLY A 133 -7.17 1.78 -17.25
CA GLY A 133 -7.72 1.88 -15.91
C GLY A 133 -6.69 2.40 -14.88
N ILE A 134 -5.46 1.93 -14.96
CA ILE A 134 -4.35 2.41 -14.10
C ILE A 134 -4.04 3.89 -14.40
N ARG A 135 -3.93 4.28 -15.68
CA ARG A 135 -3.71 5.69 -16.05
C ARG A 135 -4.82 6.60 -15.53
N ARG A 136 -6.06 6.15 -15.60
CA ARG A 136 -7.22 6.90 -15.07
C ARG A 136 -7.15 7.05 -13.55
N ALA A 137 -6.76 6.01 -12.82
CA ALA A 137 -6.57 6.11 -11.38
C ALA A 137 -5.44 7.08 -11.02
N ALA A 138 -4.30 7.02 -11.71
CA ALA A 138 -3.19 7.94 -11.54
C ALA A 138 -3.59 9.40 -11.86
N ALA A 139 -4.28 9.64 -12.98
CA ALA A 139 -4.78 10.96 -13.36
C ALA A 139 -5.80 11.53 -12.36
N ALA A 140 -6.50 10.68 -11.62
CA ALA A 140 -7.39 11.08 -10.53
C ALA A 140 -6.66 11.32 -9.19
N GLY A 141 -5.31 11.32 -9.17
CA GLY A 141 -4.50 11.60 -7.99
C GLY A 141 -4.23 10.41 -7.09
N MET A 142 -4.51 9.19 -7.53
CA MET A 142 -4.12 7.98 -6.80
C MET A 142 -2.65 7.66 -7.03
N GLU A 143 -1.95 7.25 -5.99
CA GLU A 143 -0.62 6.69 -6.11
C GLU A 143 -0.71 5.28 -6.70
N ILE A 144 0.11 4.99 -7.71
CA ILE A 144 0.26 3.66 -8.26
C ILE A 144 1.52 3.02 -7.66
N GLY A 145 1.34 1.89 -6.99
CA GLY A 145 2.41 1.05 -6.46
C GLY A 145 2.41 -0.33 -7.10
N SER A 146 3.47 -1.08 -6.92
CA SER A 146 3.59 -2.45 -7.41
C SER A 146 3.12 -3.46 -6.37
N HIS A 147 2.38 -4.48 -6.82
CA HIS A 147 2.06 -5.68 -6.03
C HIS A 147 2.79 -6.93 -6.55
N GLY A 148 3.99 -6.74 -7.10
CA GLY A 148 4.68 -7.73 -7.91
C GLY A 148 4.22 -7.68 -9.36
N LEU A 149 4.70 -8.63 -10.16
CA LEU A 149 4.34 -8.77 -11.56
C LEU A 149 3.08 -9.64 -11.74
N THR A 150 3.04 -10.79 -11.04
CA THR A 150 2.04 -11.85 -11.27
C THR A 150 1.36 -12.40 -10.01
N HIS A 151 1.59 -11.81 -8.84
CA HIS A 151 1.05 -12.21 -7.53
C HIS A 151 1.63 -13.52 -6.99
N VAL A 152 2.96 -13.65 -6.96
CA VAL A 152 3.62 -14.80 -6.34
C VAL A 152 4.09 -14.51 -4.91
N ASP A 153 4.18 -15.54 -4.10
CA ASP A 153 4.81 -15.47 -2.78
C ASP A 153 6.34 -15.32 -2.95
N LEU A 154 6.86 -14.13 -2.70
CA LEU A 154 8.27 -13.81 -2.90
C LEU A 154 9.21 -14.61 -1.99
N THR A 155 8.74 -15.09 -0.84
CA THR A 155 9.57 -15.89 0.06
C THR A 155 9.89 -17.27 -0.52
N ARG A 156 9.13 -17.69 -1.55
CA ARG A 156 9.29 -18.95 -2.27
C ARG A 156 9.92 -18.81 -3.65
N ALA A 157 10.11 -17.58 -4.11
CA ALA A 157 10.68 -17.28 -5.43
C ALA A 157 12.19 -17.53 -5.45
N ASP A 158 12.71 -18.00 -6.58
CA ASP A 158 14.15 -17.96 -6.85
C ASP A 158 14.60 -16.53 -7.20
N ASP A 159 15.90 -16.31 -7.36
CA ASP A 159 16.46 -14.97 -7.58
C ASP A 159 16.02 -14.36 -8.92
N ALA A 160 15.84 -15.18 -9.95
CA ALA A 160 15.35 -14.71 -11.25
C ALA A 160 13.89 -14.21 -11.15
N LEU A 161 13.05 -14.99 -10.48
CA LEU A 161 11.66 -14.65 -10.26
C LEU A 161 11.51 -13.45 -9.29
N LEU A 162 12.34 -13.37 -8.23
CA LEU A 162 12.40 -12.19 -7.36
C LEU A 162 12.68 -10.91 -8.15
N LYS A 163 13.66 -10.96 -9.05
CA LYS A 163 14.02 -9.83 -9.91
C LYS A 163 12.88 -9.45 -10.85
N ALA A 164 12.22 -10.41 -11.47
CA ALA A 164 11.09 -10.17 -12.35
C ALA A 164 9.91 -9.53 -11.56
N GLU A 165 9.54 -10.12 -10.43
CA GLU A 165 8.42 -9.63 -9.60
C GLU A 165 8.69 -8.24 -8.99
N THR A 166 9.95 -7.85 -8.81
CA THR A 166 10.30 -6.54 -8.23
C THR A 166 10.72 -5.53 -9.29
N ALA A 167 11.85 -5.75 -9.97
CA ALA A 167 12.44 -4.76 -10.88
C ALA A 167 11.65 -4.61 -12.19
N GLU A 168 11.21 -5.71 -12.80
CA GLU A 168 10.44 -5.64 -14.04
C GLU A 168 9.04 -5.07 -13.81
N SER A 169 8.38 -5.46 -12.71
CA SER A 169 7.06 -4.88 -12.36
C SER A 169 7.13 -3.37 -12.20
N ARG A 170 8.20 -2.86 -11.56
CA ARG A 170 8.44 -1.42 -11.44
C ARG A 170 8.60 -0.75 -12.80
N ALA A 171 9.49 -1.29 -13.64
CA ALA A 171 9.78 -0.72 -14.95
C ALA A 171 8.52 -0.63 -15.83
N VAL A 172 7.72 -1.70 -15.86
CA VAL A 172 6.45 -1.71 -16.62
C VAL A 172 5.47 -0.65 -16.12
N LEU A 173 5.34 -0.48 -14.80
CA LEU A 173 4.44 0.52 -14.23
C LEU A 173 4.94 1.94 -14.45
N GLU A 174 6.24 2.20 -14.38
CA GLU A 174 6.84 3.51 -14.68
C GLU A 174 6.65 3.87 -16.16
N GLU A 175 6.84 2.93 -17.08
CA GLU A 175 6.54 3.13 -18.51
C GLU A 175 5.03 3.41 -18.72
N LEU A 176 4.17 2.67 -18.04
CA LEU A 176 2.72 2.78 -18.18
C LEU A 176 2.18 4.14 -17.69
N THR A 177 2.71 4.63 -16.56
CA THR A 177 2.20 5.83 -15.89
C THR A 177 2.97 7.10 -16.22
N GLY A 178 4.20 6.97 -16.74
CA GLY A 178 5.11 8.08 -16.98
C GLY A 178 5.63 8.74 -15.71
N THR A 179 5.47 8.10 -14.55
CA THR A 179 5.88 8.62 -13.23
C THR A 179 6.64 7.57 -12.43
N PRO A 180 7.57 7.96 -11.53
CA PRO A 180 8.26 7.03 -10.66
C PRO A 180 7.29 6.21 -9.80
N VAL A 181 7.51 4.90 -9.73
CA VAL A 181 6.78 3.97 -8.85
C VAL A 181 7.62 3.71 -7.61
N THR A 182 7.22 4.32 -6.50
CA THR A 182 8.02 4.36 -5.27
C THR A 182 7.60 3.33 -4.23
N GLY A 183 6.40 2.79 -4.33
CA GLY A 183 5.82 1.85 -3.36
C GLY A 183 5.70 0.44 -3.88
N PHE A 184 6.00 -0.53 -3.00
CA PHE A 184 5.79 -1.96 -3.21
C PHE A 184 4.85 -2.52 -2.15
N CYS A 185 4.15 -3.60 -2.47
CA CYS A 185 3.38 -4.39 -1.50
C CYS A 185 3.63 -5.87 -1.75
N TYR A 186 4.03 -6.60 -0.71
CA TYR A 186 4.28 -8.03 -0.80
C TYR A 186 2.97 -8.80 -1.00
N PRO A 187 2.83 -9.62 -2.06
CA PRO A 187 1.69 -10.53 -2.22
C PRO A 187 1.54 -11.45 -0.99
N TYR A 188 0.30 -11.73 -0.61
CA TYR A 188 -0.05 -12.49 0.61
C TYR A 188 0.42 -11.84 1.92
N GLY A 189 1.15 -10.71 1.85
CA GLY A 189 1.72 -10.02 3.01
C GLY A 189 2.91 -10.74 3.65
N THR A 190 3.37 -11.86 3.06
CA THR A 190 4.54 -12.63 3.51
C THR A 190 5.83 -11.95 3.07
N VAL A 191 6.83 -11.93 3.96
CA VAL A 191 8.10 -11.26 3.69
C VAL A 191 9.24 -11.91 4.47
N ASP A 192 10.41 -12.01 3.84
CA ASP A 192 11.67 -12.39 4.44
C ASP A 192 12.80 -11.41 4.05
N GLY A 193 13.99 -11.61 4.58
CA GLY A 193 15.14 -10.74 4.32
C GLY A 193 15.55 -10.69 2.84
N ARG A 194 15.39 -11.79 2.07
CA ARG A 194 15.69 -11.84 0.64
C ARG A 194 14.71 -10.99 -0.16
N ALA A 195 13.41 -11.12 0.15
CA ALA A 195 12.38 -10.33 -0.50
C ALA A 195 12.56 -8.83 -0.21
N VAL A 196 12.91 -8.45 1.04
CA VAL A 196 13.21 -7.07 1.41
C VAL A 196 14.38 -6.52 0.61
N GLU A 197 15.47 -7.29 0.49
CA GLU A 197 16.65 -6.86 -0.25
C GLU A 197 16.33 -6.68 -1.74
N ALA A 198 15.63 -7.62 -2.37
CA ALA A 198 15.22 -7.53 -3.77
C ALA A 198 14.37 -6.27 -4.04
N VAL A 199 13.42 -5.96 -3.16
CA VAL A 199 12.59 -4.74 -3.26
C VAL A 199 13.43 -3.47 -3.10
N ARG A 200 14.39 -3.47 -2.15
CA ARG A 200 15.32 -2.36 -1.95
C ARG A 200 16.22 -2.15 -3.16
N GLU A 201 16.82 -3.22 -3.71
CA GLU A 201 17.68 -3.20 -4.90
C GLU A 201 16.93 -2.78 -6.16
N ALA A 202 15.64 -3.14 -6.28
CA ALA A 202 14.77 -2.66 -7.35
C ALA A 202 14.49 -1.14 -7.25
N GLY A 203 14.87 -0.47 -6.15
CA GLY A 203 14.80 0.98 -5.97
C GLY A 203 13.46 1.51 -5.52
N TYR A 204 12.62 0.68 -4.90
CA TYR A 204 11.43 1.18 -4.20
C TYR A 204 11.83 1.96 -2.96
N ALA A 205 11.12 3.05 -2.67
CA ALA A 205 11.37 3.88 -1.50
C ALA A 205 10.75 3.29 -0.22
N TYR A 206 9.68 2.52 -0.37
CA TYR A 206 9.01 1.84 0.73
C TYR A 206 8.32 0.55 0.24
N ALA A 207 8.04 -0.35 1.21
CA ALA A 207 7.17 -1.49 0.94
C ALA A 207 6.25 -1.80 2.12
N CYS A 208 5.06 -2.33 1.80
CA CYS A 208 4.03 -2.70 2.76
C CYS A 208 3.93 -4.22 2.92
N ALA A 209 3.84 -4.68 4.18
CA ALA A 209 3.58 -6.07 4.56
C ALA A 209 2.33 -6.18 5.44
N ILE A 210 1.89 -7.38 5.76
CA ILE A 210 0.81 -7.60 6.74
C ILE A 210 1.42 -7.79 8.13
N ASP A 211 2.27 -8.79 8.28
CA ASP A 211 2.99 -9.05 9.52
C ASP A 211 4.48 -9.32 9.24
N PRO A 212 5.33 -8.29 9.33
CA PRO A 212 6.74 -8.41 9.03
C PRO A 212 7.55 -9.15 10.12
N GLY A 213 6.92 -9.66 11.18
CA GLY A 213 7.61 -10.32 12.28
C GLY A 213 8.59 -9.38 13.00
N GLU A 214 9.87 -9.75 13.01
CA GLU A 214 10.95 -8.95 13.59
C GLU A 214 11.58 -7.93 12.63
N LEU A 215 11.23 -8.01 11.33
CA LEU A 215 11.75 -7.09 10.34
C LEU A 215 11.20 -5.68 10.58
N THR A 216 12.06 -4.68 10.44
CA THR A 216 11.74 -3.26 10.64
C THR A 216 12.29 -2.43 9.48
N GLY A 217 11.75 -1.22 9.32
CA GLY A 217 12.25 -0.28 8.33
C GLY A 217 11.22 0.10 7.27
N PRO A 218 11.61 0.98 6.34
CA PRO A 218 10.69 1.51 5.34
C PRO A 218 10.20 0.45 4.33
N HIS A 219 10.93 -0.64 4.16
CA HIS A 219 10.57 -1.71 3.23
C HIS A 219 9.74 -2.85 3.86
N VAL A 220 9.23 -2.65 5.08
CA VAL A 220 8.36 -3.63 5.78
C VAL A 220 7.29 -2.93 6.61
N LEU A 221 6.63 -1.92 6.05
CA LEU A 221 5.59 -1.15 6.73
C LEU A 221 4.39 -2.04 7.06
N PRO A 222 4.05 -2.23 8.34
CA PRO A 222 2.92 -3.08 8.72
C PRO A 222 1.59 -2.39 8.41
N ARG A 223 0.63 -3.16 7.89
CA ARG A 223 -0.71 -2.69 7.57
C ARG A 223 -1.77 -3.26 8.49
N VAL A 224 -2.92 -2.62 8.51
CA VAL A 224 -4.10 -3.06 9.24
C VAL A 224 -5.20 -3.41 8.24
N TYR A 225 -5.56 -4.68 8.17
CA TYR A 225 -6.70 -5.13 7.36
C TYR A 225 -7.98 -4.44 7.79
N ILE A 226 -8.73 -3.90 6.82
CA ILE A 226 -10.05 -3.29 6.99
C ILE A 226 -11.04 -3.98 6.06
N GLY A 227 -12.06 -4.59 6.62
CA GLY A 227 -13.02 -5.41 5.88
C GLY A 227 -14.48 -4.98 6.10
N GLN A 228 -15.39 -5.78 5.53
CA GLN A 228 -16.83 -5.58 5.59
C GLN A 228 -17.38 -5.53 7.02
N ASN A 229 -16.77 -6.28 7.94
CA ASN A 229 -17.22 -6.35 9.34
C ASN A 229 -16.65 -5.24 10.22
N ASP A 230 -15.81 -4.33 9.69
CA ASP A 230 -15.23 -3.25 10.48
C ASP A 230 -16.20 -2.07 10.61
N THR A 231 -16.98 -2.15 11.68
CA THR A 231 -17.86 -1.07 12.14
C THR A 231 -17.05 0.05 12.79
N ALA A 232 -17.70 1.17 13.12
CA ALA A 232 -17.08 2.30 13.82
C ALA A 232 -16.35 1.89 15.12
N VAL A 233 -16.91 0.93 15.87
CA VAL A 233 -16.30 0.41 17.11
C VAL A 233 -15.04 -0.39 16.79
N ARG A 234 -15.09 -1.31 15.81
CA ARG A 234 -13.93 -2.09 15.41
C ARG A 234 -12.81 -1.22 14.83
N LEU A 235 -13.15 -0.23 14.00
CA LEU A 235 -12.19 0.76 13.50
C LEU A 235 -11.51 1.53 14.63
N PHE A 236 -12.28 1.96 15.64
CA PHE A 236 -11.73 2.63 16.80
C PHE A 236 -10.74 1.74 17.56
N LEU A 237 -11.09 0.48 17.79
CA LEU A 237 -10.21 -0.48 18.45
C LEU A 237 -8.95 -0.74 17.62
N LYS A 238 -9.08 -0.97 16.30
CA LYS A 238 -7.94 -1.15 15.40
C LYS A 238 -7.02 0.07 15.42
N TYR A 239 -7.57 1.28 15.35
CA TYR A 239 -6.80 2.53 15.40
C TYR A 239 -6.07 2.73 16.73
N ARG A 240 -6.72 2.43 17.85
CA ARG A 240 -6.10 2.59 19.19
C ARG A 240 -5.07 1.51 19.46
N LEU A 241 -5.38 0.26 19.14
CA LEU A 241 -4.51 -0.89 19.45
C LEU A 241 -3.34 -1.03 18.47
N HIS A 242 -3.44 -0.46 17.26
CA HIS A 242 -2.35 -0.48 16.30
C HIS A 242 -1.05 0.05 16.90
N ARG A 243 -1.09 1.20 17.60
CA ARG A 243 0.07 1.80 18.26
C ARG A 243 0.68 0.95 19.39
N LEU A 244 -0.12 0.07 19.98
CA LEU A 244 0.33 -0.79 21.10
C LEU A 244 0.90 -2.13 20.60
N ARG A 245 0.52 -2.57 19.41
CA ARG A 245 0.86 -3.90 18.88
C ARG A 245 2.06 -3.92 17.96
N ARG A 246 2.54 -2.76 17.51
CA ARG A 246 3.61 -2.65 16.51
C ARG A 246 4.83 -1.98 17.09
N ARG A 247 6.01 -2.54 16.81
CA ARG A 247 7.29 -1.91 17.16
C ARG A 247 7.45 -0.62 16.34
N PRO A 248 8.14 0.41 16.87
CA PRO A 248 8.49 1.58 16.08
C PRO A 248 9.27 1.17 14.83
N VAL A 249 8.96 1.79 13.70
CA VAL A 249 9.68 1.56 12.45
C VAL A 249 10.88 2.49 12.41
N GLU A 250 12.08 1.93 12.34
CA GLU A 250 13.32 2.69 12.20
C GLU A 250 13.38 3.36 10.83
N GLY A 251 13.90 4.57 10.75
CA GLY A 251 14.12 5.30 9.50
C GLY A 251 12.89 6.04 8.93
N LEU A 252 11.74 6.04 9.62
CA LEU A 252 10.58 6.86 9.26
C LEU A 252 10.51 8.12 10.11
N ARG A 253 10.90 9.25 9.50
CA ARG A 253 10.58 10.61 9.93
C ARG A 253 9.91 11.37 8.84
#